data_c9bb3a397b0c42a33b647e4bc7208231
#
_entry.id   c9bb3a397b0c42a33b647e4bc7208231
#
_cell.length_a   1.000
_cell.length_b   1.000
_cell.length_c   1.000
_cell.angle_alpha   90.00
_cell.angle_beta   90.00
_cell.angle_gamma   90.00
#
_symmetry.space_group_name_H-M   'P 1'
#
loop_
_entity.id
_entity.type
_entity.pdbx_description
1 polymer ?
#
loop_
_entity_poly.entity_id
_entity_poly.type
_entity_poly.pdbx_seq_one_letter_code
_entity_poly.pdbx_strand_id
1 'polypeptide(L)'
;MFKKQFGWVALSAFILVSCGKKPDAPAATASSAASAVAAEEKILNIYNWPDYIAKDMVAGFEKETGIKVNYQTFENNEGLQAKLVAGNTGYDIVVPGAVFAKTQIEAGLLQKLDKTKLGNIANLDANVMAKLGAVDPGNAYLVPWAWSFTTVGINKAKVAQALGSTPMPANAWDLVFNPEYTAKLKSCGIAFLDSPTEVIPPAMHYLGKTAYSNDTADHKAAGEMLAKVRPHIRLFTSTMIDDLAGGKACVALGWAGDINIARARAIENKSGNDIQTLLPSTGGLIFFDNLAIPKDAKRPNNAHAFINYFLKPDVSAALTNELGYATANKASLVNVKPDIAQDTAVFPDPANLQKMVAPSSFSNEARQSLSQVFTLFKKGS
;
A
#
# COMPACT_ATOMS: atom_id res chain seq x y z
N MET A 1 -13.49 -1.14 65.32
CA MET A 1 -14.62 -1.09 66.25
C MET A 1 -15.91 -1.04 65.49
N PHE A 2 -16.77 -1.91 65.87
CA PHE A 2 -18.18 -2.18 65.63
C PHE A 2 -18.50 -3.18 64.50
N LYS A 3 -18.72 -4.42 64.99
CA LYS A 3 -19.47 -5.53 64.46
C LYS A 3 -20.98 -5.29 64.57
N LYS A 4 -21.79 -5.95 63.73
CA LYS A 4 -23.03 -6.71 64.02
C LYS A 4 -23.63 -7.14 62.67
N GLN A 5 -23.69 -8.37 62.28
CA GLN A 5 -24.36 -9.60 62.74
C GLN A 5 -25.90 -9.65 62.53
N PHE A 6 -26.26 -10.69 61.75
CA PHE A 6 -27.42 -11.64 61.85
C PHE A 6 -28.77 -11.30 61.22
N GLY A 7 -29.27 -12.30 60.52
CA GLY A 7 -30.68 -12.55 60.27
C GLY A 7 -31.00 -13.61 59.23
N TRP A 8 -30.83 -14.88 59.58
CA TRP A 8 -31.44 -16.03 58.92
C TRP A 8 -32.92 -16.15 59.27
N VAL A 9 -33.79 -16.38 58.25
CA VAL A 9 -35.09 -17.04 58.50
C VAL A 9 -35.32 -18.04 57.35
N ALA A 10 -35.32 -19.32 57.73
CA ALA A 10 -35.82 -20.44 56.97
C ALA A 10 -37.29 -20.65 57.31
N LEU A 11 -38.13 -20.93 56.37
CA LEU A 11 -39.41 -21.61 56.64
C LEU A 11 -39.78 -22.58 55.52
N SER A 12 -40.16 -23.74 55.97
CA SER A 12 -40.30 -25.01 55.26
C SER A 12 -41.64 -25.16 54.52
N ALA A 13 -41.55 -25.92 53.47
CA ALA A 13 -42.46 -26.94 52.85
C ALA A 13 -43.97 -26.92 53.18
N PHE A 14 -44.76 -27.06 52.11
CA PHE A 14 -45.88 -28.03 52.08
C PHE A 14 -46.09 -28.51 50.64
N ILE A 15 -46.04 -29.89 50.52
CA ILE A 15 -46.35 -30.67 49.31
C ILE A 15 -47.84 -30.93 49.32
N LEU A 16 -48.54 -30.62 48.24
CA LEU A 16 -49.82 -31.22 47.92
C LEU A 16 -49.80 -31.79 46.51
N VAL A 17 -49.83 -33.08 46.41
CA VAL A 17 -50.02 -33.89 45.21
C VAL A 17 -51.49 -33.85 44.83
N SER A 18 -51.81 -33.38 43.63
CA SER A 18 -53.11 -33.64 43.00
C SER A 18 -52.90 -34.06 41.55
N CYS A 19 -53.35 -35.34 41.32
CA CYS A 19 -53.46 -35.96 40.00
C CYS A 19 -54.61 -35.29 39.20
N GLY A 20 -54.30 -34.74 38.03
CA GLY A 20 -55.30 -34.27 37.08
C GLY A 20 -54.79 -34.46 35.65
N LYS A 21 -55.57 -35.16 34.83
CA LYS A 21 -55.33 -35.55 33.45
C LYS A 21 -54.99 -34.36 32.53
N LYS A 22 -53.96 -34.57 31.64
CA LYS A 22 -53.64 -33.74 30.49
C LYS A 22 -54.81 -33.57 29.50
N PRO A 23 -54.90 -32.41 28.88
CA PRO A 23 -55.25 -32.33 27.45
C PRO A 23 -54.01 -31.92 26.66
N ASP A 24 -53.85 -32.56 25.48
CA ASP A 24 -52.80 -32.29 24.50
C ASP A 24 -52.83 -30.83 24.03
N ALA A 25 -51.72 -30.13 24.23
CA ALA A 25 -51.49 -28.83 23.62
C ALA A 25 -50.67 -29.02 22.31
N PRO A 26 -51.04 -28.31 21.22
CA PRO A 26 -50.33 -28.44 19.94
C PRO A 26 -48.92 -27.96 20.07
N ALA A 27 -47.98 -28.71 19.45
CA ALA A 27 -46.56 -28.37 19.34
C ALA A 27 -46.39 -26.99 18.75
N ALA A 28 -45.87 -26.05 19.52
CA ALA A 28 -45.38 -24.77 19.03
C ALA A 28 -44.18 -25.03 18.12
N THR A 29 -44.36 -24.90 16.83
CA THR A 29 -43.27 -24.80 15.87
C THR A 29 -42.42 -23.60 16.24
N ALA A 30 -41.22 -23.85 16.78
CA ALA A 30 -40.19 -22.83 16.92
C ALA A 30 -39.79 -22.37 15.52
N SER A 31 -40.41 -21.28 15.07
CA SER A 31 -39.94 -20.53 13.94
C SER A 31 -38.56 -19.99 14.31
N SER A 32 -37.51 -20.57 13.74
CA SER A 32 -36.19 -19.97 13.75
C SER A 32 -36.26 -18.68 12.95
N ALA A 33 -36.48 -17.59 13.65
CA ALA A 33 -36.27 -16.26 13.07
C ALA A 33 -34.79 -16.17 12.72
N ALA A 34 -34.42 -16.49 11.48
CA ALA A 34 -33.16 -16.07 10.90
C ALA A 34 -33.17 -14.54 11.02
N SER A 35 -32.30 -14.02 11.89
CA SER A 35 -32.06 -12.57 11.98
C SER A 35 -31.67 -12.10 10.59
N ALA A 36 -32.57 -11.42 9.90
CA ALA A 36 -32.26 -10.73 8.67
C ALA A 36 -31.17 -9.72 9.01
N VAL A 37 -29.94 -9.98 8.54
CA VAL A 37 -28.85 -9.03 8.63
C VAL A 37 -29.35 -7.78 7.91
N ALA A 38 -29.49 -6.67 8.65
CA ALA A 38 -29.92 -5.40 8.08
C ALA A 38 -28.99 -5.08 6.90
N ALA A 39 -29.59 -4.68 5.77
CA ALA A 39 -28.83 -4.29 4.59
C ALA A 39 -27.89 -3.13 4.97
N GLU A 40 -26.63 -3.21 4.54
CA GLU A 40 -25.68 -2.13 4.74
C GLU A 40 -26.15 -0.86 4.05
N GLU A 41 -25.85 0.29 4.66
CA GLU A 41 -26.05 1.59 4.01
C GLU A 41 -25.28 1.62 2.68
N LYS A 42 -25.88 2.19 1.65
CA LYS A 42 -25.27 2.31 0.32
C LYS A 42 -24.19 3.40 0.27
N ILE A 43 -23.20 3.27 1.14
CA ILE A 43 -22.04 4.15 1.26
C ILE A 43 -20.78 3.25 1.36
N LEU A 44 -19.67 3.70 0.81
CA LEU A 44 -18.36 3.07 0.93
C LEU A 44 -17.30 4.13 1.19
N ASN A 45 -16.58 4.01 2.30
CA ASN A 45 -15.49 4.91 2.65
C ASN A 45 -14.16 4.25 2.31
N ILE A 46 -13.41 4.84 1.36
CA ILE A 46 -12.11 4.36 0.90
C ILE A 46 -11.01 5.31 1.38
N TYR A 47 -9.90 4.76 1.89
CA TYR A 47 -8.71 5.50 2.26
C TYR A 47 -7.51 4.94 1.48
N ASN A 48 -7.04 5.71 0.51
CA ASN A 48 -6.02 5.28 -0.45
C ASN A 48 -4.91 6.35 -0.58
N TRP A 49 -3.98 6.13 -1.46
CA TRP A 49 -2.91 7.06 -1.80
C TRP A 49 -3.40 8.20 -2.69
N PRO A 50 -2.74 9.38 -2.69
CA PRO A 50 -3.01 10.44 -3.66
C PRO A 50 -2.71 9.99 -5.10
N ASP A 51 -3.43 10.56 -6.07
CA ASP A 51 -3.25 10.26 -7.50
C ASP A 51 -3.21 8.76 -7.87
N TYR A 52 -3.96 7.91 -7.14
CA TYR A 52 -3.82 6.45 -7.20
C TYR A 52 -5.12 5.71 -7.52
N ILE A 53 -5.98 6.32 -8.34
CA ILE A 53 -7.23 5.72 -8.82
C ILE A 53 -7.56 6.23 -10.23
N ALA A 54 -8.08 5.36 -11.11
CA ALA A 54 -8.51 5.78 -12.44
C ALA A 54 -9.72 6.71 -12.37
N LYS A 55 -9.73 7.75 -13.21
CA LYS A 55 -10.68 8.87 -13.18
C LYS A 55 -12.15 8.46 -13.09
N ASP A 56 -12.55 7.48 -13.89
CA ASP A 56 -13.97 7.09 -13.99
C ASP A 56 -14.32 5.87 -13.11
N MET A 57 -13.36 5.33 -12.34
CA MET A 57 -13.55 4.10 -11.57
C MET A 57 -14.63 4.25 -10.48
N VAL A 58 -14.59 5.35 -9.73
CA VAL A 58 -15.59 5.63 -8.68
C VAL A 58 -16.97 5.80 -9.31
N ALA A 59 -17.09 6.64 -10.35
CA ALA A 59 -18.36 6.89 -11.02
C ALA A 59 -18.94 5.61 -11.65
N GLY A 60 -18.10 4.75 -12.23
CA GLY A 60 -18.48 3.45 -12.77
C GLY A 60 -19.02 2.51 -11.71
N PHE A 61 -18.34 2.41 -10.55
CA PHE A 61 -18.80 1.61 -9.42
C PHE A 61 -20.14 2.12 -8.86
N GLU A 62 -20.26 3.42 -8.63
CA GLU A 62 -21.49 4.05 -8.14
C GLU A 62 -22.68 3.80 -9.09
N LYS A 63 -22.45 3.93 -10.40
CA LYS A 63 -23.46 3.69 -11.43
C LYS A 63 -23.93 2.24 -11.44
N GLU A 64 -23.01 1.29 -11.28
CA GLU A 64 -23.33 -0.14 -11.33
C GLU A 64 -24.06 -0.61 -10.08
N THR A 65 -23.63 -0.13 -8.89
CA THR A 65 -24.08 -0.68 -7.60
C THR A 65 -25.10 0.20 -6.86
N GLY A 66 -25.14 1.47 -7.19
CA GLY A 66 -25.88 2.49 -6.42
C GLY A 66 -25.23 2.80 -5.06
N ILE A 67 -24.00 2.32 -4.80
CA ILE A 67 -23.26 2.59 -3.57
C ILE A 67 -22.43 3.86 -3.76
N LYS A 68 -22.60 4.86 -2.89
CA LYS A 68 -21.86 6.12 -2.94
C LYS A 68 -20.46 5.96 -2.31
N VAL A 69 -19.44 6.47 -2.96
CA VAL A 69 -18.04 6.36 -2.52
C VAL A 69 -17.56 7.70 -1.93
N ASN A 70 -17.09 7.64 -0.69
CA ASN A 70 -16.31 8.71 -0.07
C ASN A 70 -14.84 8.32 -0.16
N TYR A 71 -14.09 9.00 -1.03
CA TYR A 71 -12.68 8.72 -1.27
C TYR A 71 -11.82 9.76 -0.56
N GLN A 72 -10.90 9.29 0.30
CA GLN A 72 -9.94 10.11 1.03
C GLN A 72 -8.53 9.54 0.85
N THR A 73 -7.51 10.37 1.07
CA THR A 73 -6.11 10.00 0.84
C THR A 73 -5.24 10.13 2.07
N PHE A 74 -4.15 9.37 2.12
CA PHE A 74 -3.09 9.44 3.12
C PHE A 74 -1.72 9.54 2.45
N GLU A 75 -0.76 10.17 3.14
CA GLU A 75 0.55 10.50 2.57
C GLU A 75 1.59 9.37 2.68
N ASN A 76 1.45 8.47 3.66
CA ASN A 76 2.40 7.40 3.92
C ASN A 76 1.79 6.25 4.75
N ASN A 77 2.42 5.08 4.69
CA ASN A 77 1.97 3.91 5.44
C ASN A 77 2.01 4.11 6.96
N GLU A 78 2.94 4.92 7.47
CA GLU A 78 3.08 5.21 8.89
C GLU A 78 1.82 5.93 9.43
N GLY A 79 1.29 6.88 8.67
CA GLY A 79 0.03 7.58 9.00
C GLY A 79 -1.18 6.64 8.95
N LEU A 80 -1.27 5.79 7.93
CA LEU A 80 -2.30 4.75 7.85
C LEU A 80 -2.21 3.78 9.04
N GLN A 81 -1.01 3.30 9.37
CA GLN A 81 -0.77 2.41 10.51
C GLN A 81 -1.23 3.03 11.82
N ALA A 82 -0.86 4.28 12.08
CA ALA A 82 -1.27 5.00 13.29
C ALA A 82 -2.80 5.10 13.40
N LYS A 83 -3.49 5.37 12.28
CA LYS A 83 -4.95 5.45 12.23
C LYS A 83 -5.61 4.10 12.50
N LEU A 84 -5.11 3.01 11.93
CA LEU A 84 -5.62 1.65 12.17
C LEU A 84 -5.44 1.20 13.63
N VAL A 85 -4.28 1.52 14.23
CA VAL A 85 -3.99 1.22 15.64
C VAL A 85 -4.90 2.02 16.58
N ALA A 86 -5.18 3.27 16.26
CA ALA A 86 -6.11 4.10 17.05
C ALA A 86 -7.56 3.57 17.03
N GLY A 87 -7.94 2.83 15.98
CA GLY A 87 -9.29 2.31 15.79
C GLY A 87 -10.33 3.38 15.46
N ASN A 88 -11.57 2.95 15.28
CA ASN A 88 -12.68 3.81 14.85
C ASN A 88 -12.32 4.61 13.59
N THR A 89 -11.73 3.91 12.62
CA THR A 89 -11.17 4.52 11.42
C THR A 89 -12.22 5.22 10.56
N GLY A 90 -13.45 4.69 10.56
CA GLY A 90 -14.55 5.14 9.71
C GLY A 90 -14.43 4.67 8.25
N TYR A 91 -13.38 3.94 7.91
CA TYR A 91 -13.16 3.41 6.56
C TYR A 91 -13.64 1.98 6.42
N ASP A 92 -14.06 1.62 5.19
CA ASP A 92 -14.48 0.28 4.81
C ASP A 92 -13.40 -0.41 3.97
N ILE A 93 -12.59 0.37 3.24
CA ILE A 93 -11.39 -0.09 2.52
C ILE A 93 -10.21 0.81 2.86
N VAL A 94 -9.05 0.20 3.06
CA VAL A 94 -7.73 0.86 3.14
C VAL A 94 -6.77 0.20 2.16
N VAL A 95 -5.71 0.92 1.76
CA VAL A 95 -4.75 0.43 0.75
C VAL A 95 -3.33 0.45 1.29
N PRO A 96 -2.99 -0.44 2.25
CA PRO A 96 -1.65 -0.52 2.81
C PRO A 96 -0.65 -1.16 1.84
N GLY A 97 0.59 -0.69 1.90
CA GLY A 97 1.72 -1.40 1.33
C GLY A 97 1.99 -2.74 2.04
N ALA A 98 2.47 -3.74 1.31
CA ALA A 98 2.64 -5.11 1.81
C ALA A 98 3.52 -5.20 3.07
N VAL A 99 4.56 -4.36 3.18
CA VAL A 99 5.46 -4.31 4.35
C VAL A 99 4.67 -4.01 5.64
N PHE A 100 3.70 -3.10 5.58
CA PHE A 100 2.84 -2.74 6.70
C PHE A 100 1.67 -3.72 6.88
N ALA A 101 1.09 -4.19 5.76
CA ALA A 101 -0.05 -5.08 5.77
C ALA A 101 0.20 -6.35 6.58
N LYS A 102 1.42 -6.94 6.51
CA LYS A 102 1.78 -8.10 7.33
C LYS A 102 1.60 -7.81 8.83
N THR A 103 2.15 -6.69 9.30
CA THR A 103 2.02 -6.29 10.72
C THR A 103 0.57 -6.01 11.09
N GLN A 104 -0.22 -5.43 10.19
CA GLN A 104 -1.63 -5.14 10.39
C GLN A 104 -2.44 -6.43 10.52
N ILE A 105 -2.12 -7.46 9.72
CA ILE A 105 -2.72 -8.79 9.80
C ILE A 105 -2.38 -9.44 11.16
N GLU A 106 -1.09 -9.46 11.52
CA GLU A 106 -0.60 -10.05 12.78
C GLU A 106 -1.20 -9.36 14.02
N ALA A 107 -1.40 -8.05 13.95
CA ALA A 107 -2.05 -7.27 15.00
C ALA A 107 -3.59 -7.39 15.01
N GLY A 108 -4.17 -8.13 14.07
CA GLY A 108 -5.63 -8.30 13.96
C GLY A 108 -6.38 -7.02 13.63
N LEU A 109 -5.75 -6.11 12.87
CA LEU A 109 -6.32 -4.82 12.44
C LEU A 109 -7.14 -4.91 11.16
N LEU A 110 -7.10 -6.05 10.46
CA LEU A 110 -7.80 -6.30 9.20
C LEU A 110 -8.80 -7.45 9.34
N GLN A 111 -9.86 -7.44 8.53
CA GLN A 111 -10.80 -8.54 8.39
C GLN A 111 -10.32 -9.52 7.32
N LYS A 112 -10.62 -10.81 7.51
CA LYS A 112 -10.48 -11.79 6.43
C LYS A 112 -11.48 -11.51 5.32
N LEU A 113 -11.03 -11.68 4.09
CA LEU A 113 -11.86 -11.56 2.91
C LEU A 113 -12.81 -12.77 2.80
N ASP A 114 -14.06 -12.50 2.52
CA ASP A 114 -15.02 -13.52 2.10
C ASP A 114 -14.87 -13.77 0.59
N LYS A 115 -14.06 -14.76 0.24
CA LYS A 115 -13.77 -15.07 -1.18
C LYS A 115 -15.00 -15.51 -1.97
N THR A 116 -16.08 -15.92 -1.31
CA THR A 116 -17.35 -16.27 -2.00
C THR A 116 -18.02 -15.06 -2.64
N LYS A 117 -17.69 -13.83 -2.15
CA LYS A 117 -18.16 -12.56 -2.69
C LYS A 117 -17.26 -11.98 -3.79
N LEU A 118 -16.12 -12.64 -4.06
CA LEU A 118 -15.10 -12.18 -5.01
C LEU A 118 -15.10 -13.07 -6.27
N GLY A 119 -16.20 -13.06 -7.04
CA GLY A 119 -16.34 -13.89 -8.25
C GLY A 119 -15.24 -13.67 -9.30
N ASN A 120 -14.64 -12.46 -9.32
CA ASN A 120 -13.55 -12.11 -10.25
C ASN A 120 -12.14 -12.42 -9.71
N ILE A 121 -12.00 -13.05 -8.55
CA ILE A 121 -10.68 -13.33 -7.93
C ILE A 121 -9.81 -14.27 -8.79
N ALA A 122 -10.43 -15.12 -9.63
CA ALA A 122 -9.73 -16.00 -10.56
C ALA A 122 -8.96 -15.25 -11.68
N ASN A 123 -9.26 -13.96 -11.88
CA ASN A 123 -8.53 -13.10 -12.82
C ASN A 123 -7.12 -12.75 -12.34
N LEU A 124 -6.82 -12.92 -11.05
CA LEU A 124 -5.50 -12.60 -10.49
C LEU A 124 -4.43 -13.60 -10.99
N ASP A 125 -3.23 -13.09 -11.21
CA ASP A 125 -2.06 -13.89 -11.59
C ASP A 125 -1.55 -14.72 -10.42
N ALA A 126 -1.47 -16.02 -10.59
CA ALA A 126 -1.05 -16.94 -9.54
C ALA A 126 0.39 -16.71 -9.06
N ASN A 127 1.30 -16.23 -9.94
CA ASN A 127 2.69 -15.95 -9.57
C ASN A 127 2.78 -14.71 -8.70
N VAL A 128 1.99 -13.67 -9.02
CA VAL A 128 1.90 -12.45 -8.21
C VAL A 128 1.29 -12.79 -6.85
N MET A 129 0.21 -13.57 -6.82
CA MET A 129 -0.45 -13.99 -5.58
C MET A 129 0.46 -14.88 -4.72
N ALA A 130 1.29 -15.73 -5.32
CA ALA A 130 2.27 -16.53 -4.58
C ALA A 130 3.33 -15.64 -3.89
N LYS A 131 3.77 -14.55 -4.53
CA LYS A 131 4.70 -13.58 -3.91
C LYS A 131 4.04 -12.83 -2.74
N LEU A 132 2.78 -12.42 -2.91
CA LEU A 132 2.02 -11.80 -1.82
C LEU A 132 1.77 -12.77 -0.66
N GLY A 133 1.72 -14.07 -0.92
CA GLY A 133 1.56 -15.13 0.07
C GLY A 133 2.64 -15.15 1.16
N ALA A 134 3.81 -14.55 0.92
CA ALA A 134 4.85 -14.35 1.93
C ALA A 134 4.43 -13.35 3.03
N VAL A 135 3.53 -12.44 2.69
CA VAL A 135 2.96 -11.41 3.59
C VAL A 135 1.62 -11.87 4.14
N ASP A 136 0.77 -12.41 3.28
CA ASP A 136 -0.59 -12.87 3.60
C ASP A 136 -0.75 -14.36 3.21
N PRO A 137 -0.40 -15.30 4.10
CA PRO A 137 -0.51 -16.73 3.84
C PRO A 137 -1.94 -17.13 3.42
N GLY A 138 -2.03 -17.75 2.24
CA GLY A 138 -3.31 -18.13 1.64
C GLY A 138 -4.11 -16.96 1.05
N ASN A 139 -3.53 -15.76 0.98
CA ASN A 139 -4.17 -14.55 0.47
C ASN A 139 -5.56 -14.36 1.12
N ALA A 140 -5.56 -14.34 2.45
CA ALA A 140 -6.79 -14.35 3.24
C ALA A 140 -7.32 -12.94 3.55
N TYR A 141 -6.48 -11.91 3.47
CA TYR A 141 -6.80 -10.54 3.89
C TYR A 141 -6.64 -9.50 2.78
N LEU A 142 -5.79 -9.79 1.78
CA LEU A 142 -5.32 -8.81 0.81
C LEU A 142 -5.71 -9.17 -0.62
N VAL A 143 -6.10 -8.15 -1.40
CA VAL A 143 -6.18 -8.21 -2.87
C VAL A 143 -5.25 -7.13 -3.41
N PRO A 144 -4.25 -7.45 -4.26
CA PRO A 144 -3.37 -6.44 -4.84
C PRO A 144 -4.17 -5.39 -5.60
N TRP A 145 -4.01 -4.12 -5.22
CA TRP A 145 -4.49 -2.96 -5.95
C TRP A 145 -3.58 -2.69 -7.15
N ALA A 146 -2.32 -2.47 -6.84
CA ALA A 146 -1.28 -2.31 -7.84
C ALA A 146 0.06 -2.79 -7.28
N TRP A 147 1.03 -2.99 -8.17
CA TRP A 147 2.41 -3.24 -7.81
C TRP A 147 3.35 -2.43 -8.70
N SER A 148 4.50 -2.09 -8.17
CA SER A 148 5.55 -1.39 -8.87
C SER A 148 6.87 -1.59 -8.10
N PHE A 149 7.84 -0.71 -8.27
CA PHE A 149 9.12 -0.78 -7.59
C PHE A 149 9.67 0.60 -7.28
N THR A 150 10.35 0.72 -6.15
CA THR A 150 11.12 1.91 -5.78
C THR A 150 12.40 1.93 -6.61
N THR A 151 12.68 3.09 -7.22
CA THR A 151 13.76 3.28 -8.20
C THR A 151 14.18 4.74 -8.29
N VAL A 152 14.83 5.11 -9.40
CA VAL A 152 15.30 6.47 -9.70
C VAL A 152 14.61 7.00 -10.96
N GLY A 153 13.95 8.15 -10.82
CA GLY A 153 13.44 8.93 -11.94
C GLY A 153 14.37 10.08 -12.29
N ILE A 154 14.47 10.40 -13.57
CA ILE A 154 15.31 11.51 -14.05
C ILE A 154 14.58 12.39 -15.05
N ASN A 155 14.94 13.68 -15.05
CA ASN A 155 14.78 14.56 -16.21
C ASN A 155 16.06 14.45 -17.05
N LYS A 156 15.96 13.75 -18.17
CA LYS A 156 17.09 13.36 -19.00
C LYS A 156 17.99 14.53 -19.43
N ALA A 157 17.38 15.57 -19.94
CA ALA A 157 18.11 16.75 -20.42
C ALA A 157 18.83 17.50 -19.28
N LYS A 158 18.14 17.71 -18.14
CA LYS A 158 18.72 18.41 -16.98
C LYS A 158 19.83 17.60 -16.32
N VAL A 159 19.67 16.26 -16.22
CA VAL A 159 20.72 15.39 -15.68
C VAL A 159 21.93 15.39 -16.60
N ALA A 160 21.75 15.25 -17.93
CA ALA A 160 22.87 15.33 -18.88
C ALA A 160 23.60 16.67 -18.78
N GLN A 161 22.89 17.77 -18.70
CA GLN A 161 23.47 19.11 -18.51
C GLN A 161 24.27 19.21 -17.19
N ALA A 162 23.71 18.72 -16.09
CA ALA A 162 24.35 18.79 -14.76
C ALA A 162 25.60 17.88 -14.66
N LEU A 163 25.57 16.72 -15.29
CA LEU A 163 26.73 15.80 -15.33
C LEU A 163 27.84 16.30 -16.25
N GLY A 164 27.52 17.09 -17.29
CA GLY A 164 28.50 17.58 -18.25
C GLY A 164 29.22 16.45 -18.98
N SER A 165 30.54 16.37 -18.84
CA SER A 165 31.38 15.30 -19.40
C SER A 165 31.37 13.98 -18.58
N THR A 166 30.76 13.97 -17.39
CA THR A 166 30.67 12.76 -16.56
C THR A 166 29.65 11.82 -17.17
N PRO A 167 29.99 10.55 -17.46
CA PRO A 167 29.03 9.60 -18.01
C PRO A 167 27.92 9.27 -17.01
N MET A 168 26.78 8.85 -17.53
CA MET A 168 25.74 8.22 -16.70
C MET A 168 26.34 7.01 -15.98
N PRO A 169 26.01 6.80 -14.69
CA PRO A 169 26.53 5.66 -13.94
C PRO A 169 25.92 4.34 -14.46
N ALA A 170 26.69 3.25 -14.33
CA ALA A 170 26.22 1.91 -14.68
C ALA A 170 25.08 1.44 -13.75
N ASN A 171 25.07 1.92 -12.49
CA ASN A 171 24.00 1.67 -11.55
C ASN A 171 23.24 2.98 -11.28
N ALA A 172 21.95 3.00 -11.61
CA ALA A 172 21.11 4.18 -11.43
C ALA A 172 21.07 4.69 -9.97
N TRP A 173 21.28 3.80 -8.98
CA TRP A 173 21.36 4.17 -7.57
C TRP A 173 22.47 5.19 -7.27
N ASP A 174 23.53 5.23 -8.09
CA ASP A 174 24.62 6.23 -7.90
C ASP A 174 24.11 7.67 -8.04
N LEU A 175 23.06 7.92 -8.82
CA LEU A 175 22.48 9.26 -8.99
C LEU A 175 21.90 9.83 -7.70
N VAL A 176 21.59 8.97 -6.73
CA VAL A 176 20.96 9.36 -5.44
C VAL A 176 21.81 9.02 -4.23
N PHE A 177 22.68 8.01 -4.30
CA PHE A 177 23.45 7.53 -3.15
C PHE A 177 24.97 7.75 -3.24
N ASN A 178 25.51 8.07 -4.43
CA ASN A 178 26.93 8.40 -4.58
C ASN A 178 27.15 9.91 -4.46
N PRO A 179 27.98 10.39 -3.48
CA PRO A 179 28.24 11.81 -3.29
C PRO A 179 28.83 12.52 -4.51
N GLU A 180 29.61 11.83 -5.35
CA GLU A 180 30.23 12.40 -6.55
C GLU A 180 29.16 12.79 -7.60
N TYR A 181 28.15 11.95 -7.78
CA TYR A 181 27.02 12.23 -8.68
C TYR A 181 26.05 13.25 -8.10
N THR A 182 25.66 13.06 -6.83
CA THR A 182 24.69 13.93 -6.18
C THR A 182 25.20 15.38 -6.05
N ALA A 183 26.53 15.56 -5.84
CA ALA A 183 27.13 16.90 -5.82
C ALA A 183 26.94 17.66 -7.15
N LYS A 184 27.06 16.98 -8.30
CA LYS A 184 26.83 17.55 -9.63
C LYS A 184 25.34 17.83 -9.87
N LEU A 185 24.47 16.95 -9.41
CA LEU A 185 23.02 17.02 -9.61
C LEU A 185 22.31 17.99 -8.65
N LYS A 186 23.01 18.47 -7.60
CA LYS A 186 22.48 19.41 -6.61
C LYS A 186 21.82 20.62 -7.22
N SER A 187 22.46 21.21 -8.26
CA SER A 187 21.98 22.44 -8.92
C SER A 187 20.64 22.26 -9.62
N CYS A 188 20.38 21.11 -10.24
CA CYS A 188 19.11 20.83 -10.91
C CYS A 188 18.05 20.24 -9.98
N GLY A 189 18.41 19.78 -8.78
CA GLY A 189 17.52 19.36 -7.71
C GLY A 189 17.32 17.85 -7.61
N ILE A 190 17.55 17.34 -6.41
CA ILE A 190 17.33 15.94 -6.06
C ILE A 190 16.20 15.87 -5.05
N ALA A 191 15.20 15.01 -5.30
CA ALA A 191 14.08 14.73 -4.43
C ALA A 191 14.16 13.30 -3.85
N PHE A 192 13.82 13.15 -2.58
CA PHE A 192 13.67 11.87 -1.91
C PHE A 192 12.25 11.73 -1.37
N LEU A 193 11.75 10.49 -1.34
CA LEU A 193 10.50 10.16 -0.65
C LEU A 193 10.57 10.57 0.82
N ASP A 194 9.47 11.09 1.36
CA ASP A 194 9.38 11.45 2.79
C ASP A 194 8.88 10.28 3.64
N SER A 195 9.58 9.15 3.53
CA SER A 195 9.28 7.94 4.29
C SER A 195 10.54 7.15 4.62
N PRO A 196 10.77 6.79 5.89
CA PRO A 196 11.92 5.98 6.31
C PRO A 196 11.92 4.60 5.65
N THR A 197 10.74 3.99 5.47
CA THR A 197 10.59 2.65 4.90
C THR A 197 10.74 2.62 3.37
N GLU A 198 10.76 3.78 2.72
CA GLU A 198 10.98 3.92 1.27
C GLU A 198 12.40 4.39 0.94
N VAL A 199 13.14 4.97 1.89
CA VAL A 199 14.48 5.51 1.65
C VAL A 199 15.58 4.61 2.20
N ILE A 200 15.41 4.09 3.42
CA ILE A 200 16.49 3.31 4.07
C ILE A 200 16.68 1.94 3.40
N PRO A 201 15.64 1.17 3.01
CA PRO A 201 15.82 -0.11 2.33
C PRO A 201 16.59 -0.02 1.01
N PRO A 202 16.31 0.92 0.08
CA PRO A 202 17.15 1.12 -1.10
C PRO A 202 18.60 1.49 -0.76
N ALA A 203 18.81 2.29 0.28
CA ALA A 203 20.15 2.65 0.74
C ALA A 203 20.91 1.43 1.27
N MET A 204 20.27 0.56 2.05
CA MET A 204 20.85 -0.72 2.48
C MET A 204 21.18 -1.63 1.30
N HIS A 205 20.24 -1.76 0.33
CA HIS A 205 20.45 -2.53 -0.88
C HIS A 205 21.64 -2.02 -1.70
N TYR A 206 21.75 -0.70 -1.85
CA TYR A 206 22.90 -0.08 -2.52
C TYR A 206 24.24 -0.41 -1.85
N LEU A 207 24.27 -0.53 -0.52
CA LEU A 207 25.46 -0.94 0.25
C LEU A 207 25.72 -2.46 0.20
N GLY A 208 24.95 -3.23 -0.56
CA GLY A 208 25.09 -4.70 -0.63
C GLY A 208 24.57 -5.42 0.62
N LYS A 209 23.75 -4.74 1.43
CA LYS A 209 23.11 -5.31 2.62
C LYS A 209 21.70 -5.83 2.29
N THR A 210 21.13 -6.62 3.19
CA THR A 210 19.74 -7.02 3.08
C THR A 210 18.84 -5.80 3.18
N ALA A 211 18.06 -5.50 2.13
CA ALA A 211 17.23 -4.28 2.04
C ALA A 211 16.24 -4.15 3.21
N TYR A 212 15.66 -5.27 3.66
CA TYR A 212 14.72 -5.31 4.78
C TYR A 212 15.37 -5.94 6.03
N SER A 213 16.63 -5.57 6.32
CA SER A 213 17.35 -6.02 7.51
C SER A 213 16.69 -5.48 8.79
N ASN A 214 16.60 -6.33 9.81
CA ASN A 214 16.22 -5.91 11.16
C ASN A 214 17.43 -5.55 12.03
N ASP A 215 18.64 -5.64 11.50
CA ASP A 215 19.87 -5.27 12.21
C ASP A 215 20.05 -3.76 12.22
N THR A 216 20.05 -3.16 13.40
CA THR A 216 20.25 -1.72 13.58
C THR A 216 21.62 -1.23 13.12
N ALA A 217 22.63 -2.11 13.05
CA ALA A 217 23.95 -1.78 12.49
C ALA A 217 23.87 -1.51 10.98
N ASP A 218 23.00 -2.24 10.26
CA ASP A 218 22.74 -1.99 8.83
C ASP A 218 22.03 -0.65 8.62
N HIS A 219 21.07 -0.33 9.48
CA HIS A 219 20.38 0.97 9.46
C HIS A 219 21.35 2.12 9.68
N LYS A 220 22.25 1.97 10.67
CA LYS A 220 23.30 2.97 10.95
C LYS A 220 24.22 3.16 9.75
N ALA A 221 24.70 2.07 9.12
CA ALA A 221 25.53 2.16 7.93
C ALA A 221 24.84 2.89 6.76
N ALA A 222 23.55 2.62 6.56
CA ALA A 222 22.72 3.36 5.59
C ALA A 222 22.64 4.85 5.95
N GLY A 223 22.42 5.18 7.23
CA GLY A 223 22.41 6.56 7.72
C GLY A 223 23.72 7.31 7.49
N GLU A 224 24.87 6.66 7.75
CA GLU A 224 26.19 7.23 7.50
C GLU A 224 26.45 7.51 6.01
N MET A 225 25.97 6.65 5.12
CA MET A 225 26.02 6.89 3.69
C MET A 225 25.08 8.04 3.28
N LEU A 226 23.84 8.03 3.76
CA LEU A 226 22.85 9.07 3.48
C LEU A 226 23.31 10.45 3.97
N ALA A 227 23.98 10.54 5.12
CA ALA A 227 24.57 11.79 5.63
C ALA A 227 25.51 12.45 4.63
N LYS A 228 26.28 11.66 3.83
CA LYS A 228 27.20 12.19 2.81
C LYS A 228 26.49 12.84 1.64
N VAL A 229 25.30 12.37 1.29
CA VAL A 229 24.49 12.91 0.17
C VAL A 229 23.50 13.98 0.63
N ARG A 230 23.18 14.03 1.94
CA ARG A 230 22.20 14.98 2.50
C ARG A 230 22.39 16.45 2.05
N PRO A 231 23.61 17.00 2.01
CA PRO A 231 23.83 18.40 1.58
C PRO A 231 23.42 18.67 0.12
N HIS A 232 23.18 17.65 -0.67
CA HIS A 232 22.82 17.72 -2.08
C HIS A 232 21.31 17.56 -2.31
N ILE A 233 20.56 17.06 -1.30
CA ILE A 233 19.12 16.80 -1.42
C ILE A 233 18.35 18.10 -1.22
N ARG A 234 17.49 18.42 -2.20
CA ARG A 234 16.67 19.64 -2.19
C ARG A 234 15.33 19.42 -1.48
N LEU A 235 14.69 18.28 -1.71
CA LEU A 235 13.31 17.99 -1.30
C LEU A 235 13.19 16.64 -0.61
N PHE A 236 12.33 16.60 0.40
CA PHE A 236 11.70 15.38 0.89
C PHE A 236 10.21 15.54 0.63
N THR A 237 9.62 14.65 -0.16
CA THR A 237 8.27 14.82 -0.68
C THR A 237 7.62 13.47 -1.00
N SER A 238 6.32 13.35 -0.76
CA SER A 238 5.48 12.26 -1.26
C SER A 238 4.71 12.65 -2.52
N THR A 239 4.93 13.87 -3.04
CA THR A 239 4.29 14.42 -4.25
C THR A 239 5.29 14.70 -5.37
N MET A 240 6.25 13.80 -5.59
CA MET A 240 7.34 13.98 -6.57
C MET A 240 6.85 14.12 -8.02
N ILE A 241 5.63 13.70 -8.32
CA ILE A 241 5.04 13.79 -9.66
C ILE A 241 5.12 15.20 -10.19
N ASP A 242 4.64 16.18 -9.41
CA ASP A 242 4.66 17.59 -9.82
C ASP A 242 6.07 18.20 -9.84
N ASP A 243 6.93 17.77 -8.90
CA ASP A 243 8.30 18.25 -8.82
C ASP A 243 9.14 17.80 -10.03
N LEU A 244 8.93 16.57 -10.52
CA LEU A 244 9.56 16.07 -11.75
C LEU A 244 8.93 16.67 -13.00
N ALA A 245 7.59 16.60 -13.14
CA ALA A 245 6.87 17.07 -14.31
C ALA A 245 7.09 18.58 -14.56
N GLY A 246 7.12 19.39 -13.49
CA GLY A 246 7.40 20.82 -13.52
C GLY A 246 8.89 21.15 -13.58
N GLY A 247 9.78 20.16 -13.43
CA GLY A 247 11.24 20.32 -13.51
C GLY A 247 11.88 21.03 -12.33
N LYS A 248 11.25 21.04 -11.17
CA LYS A 248 11.79 21.51 -9.89
C LYS A 248 12.82 20.52 -9.33
N ALA A 249 12.63 19.22 -9.60
CA ALA A 249 13.61 18.18 -9.42
C ALA A 249 14.04 17.60 -10.77
N CYS A 250 15.31 17.27 -10.91
CA CYS A 250 15.85 16.57 -12.07
C CYS A 250 16.12 15.08 -11.80
N VAL A 251 16.23 14.71 -10.54
CA VAL A 251 16.39 13.33 -10.08
C VAL A 251 15.45 13.10 -8.89
N ALA A 252 14.80 11.97 -8.85
CA ALA A 252 14.01 11.54 -7.69
C ALA A 252 14.30 10.08 -7.32
N LEU A 253 14.50 9.83 -6.02
CA LEU A 253 14.30 8.51 -5.45
C LEU A 253 12.81 8.35 -5.24
N GLY A 254 12.17 7.44 -5.99
CA GLY A 254 10.72 7.35 -6.03
C GLY A 254 10.17 6.06 -6.56
N TRP A 255 8.85 6.03 -6.69
CA TRP A 255 8.11 4.90 -7.24
C TRP A 255 8.04 5.00 -8.77
N ALA A 256 8.29 3.88 -9.47
CA ALA A 256 8.30 3.86 -10.93
C ALA A 256 6.97 4.35 -11.54
N GLY A 257 5.84 3.98 -10.94
CA GLY A 257 4.51 4.45 -11.39
C GLY A 257 4.36 5.96 -11.29
N ASP A 258 4.76 6.59 -10.17
CA ASP A 258 4.72 8.04 -10.01
C ASP A 258 5.64 8.75 -11.01
N ILE A 259 6.81 8.19 -11.29
CA ILE A 259 7.71 8.73 -12.32
C ILE A 259 7.06 8.63 -13.69
N ASN A 260 6.32 7.55 -13.98
CA ASN A 260 5.57 7.39 -15.24
C ASN A 260 4.40 8.38 -15.32
N ILE A 261 3.69 8.65 -14.21
CA ILE A 261 2.66 9.70 -14.13
C ILE A 261 3.31 11.07 -14.38
N ALA A 262 4.47 11.35 -13.78
CA ALA A 262 5.20 12.61 -14.01
C ALA A 262 5.58 12.76 -15.49
N ARG A 263 6.01 11.68 -16.15
CA ARG A 263 6.28 11.66 -17.60
C ARG A 263 5.04 12.02 -18.41
N ALA A 264 3.92 11.35 -18.14
CA ALA A 264 2.66 11.63 -18.83
C ALA A 264 2.20 13.08 -18.62
N ARG A 265 2.24 13.57 -17.37
CA ARG A 265 1.89 14.94 -17.00
C ARG A 265 2.81 15.99 -17.67
N ALA A 266 4.10 15.70 -17.78
CA ALA A 266 5.05 16.57 -18.48
C ALA A 266 4.74 16.69 -19.98
N ILE A 267 4.34 15.59 -20.61
CA ILE A 267 3.93 15.54 -22.02
C ILE A 267 2.61 16.32 -22.22
N GLU A 268 1.60 16.04 -21.40
CA GLU A 268 0.27 16.68 -21.46
C GLU A 268 0.37 18.21 -21.31
N ASN A 269 1.15 18.66 -20.32
CA ASN A 269 1.38 20.08 -20.03
C ASN A 269 2.38 20.74 -20.98
N LYS A 270 2.97 19.99 -21.92
CA LYS A 270 4.00 20.49 -22.85
C LYS A 270 5.14 21.22 -22.12
N SER A 271 5.53 20.69 -20.95
CA SER A 271 6.52 21.34 -20.07
C SER A 271 7.95 21.33 -20.63
N GLY A 272 8.22 20.53 -21.66
CA GLY A 272 9.56 20.31 -22.21
C GLY A 272 10.46 19.42 -21.33
N ASN A 273 9.94 18.88 -20.25
CA ASN A 273 10.68 17.99 -19.36
C ASN A 273 10.57 16.52 -19.86
N ASP A 274 11.71 15.94 -20.25
CA ASP A 274 11.82 14.52 -20.68
C ASP A 274 12.11 13.65 -19.46
N ILE A 275 11.04 13.06 -18.89
CA ILE A 275 11.10 12.25 -17.68
C ILE A 275 11.28 10.78 -18.05
N GLN A 276 12.23 10.12 -17.40
CA GLN A 276 12.55 8.70 -17.61
C GLN A 276 12.65 7.97 -16.27
N THR A 277 12.01 6.80 -16.19
CA THR A 277 12.20 5.82 -15.11
C THR A 277 13.43 4.98 -15.43
N LEU A 278 14.35 4.84 -14.49
CA LEU A 278 15.55 4.02 -14.63
C LEU A 278 15.38 2.68 -13.91
N LEU A 279 16.00 1.65 -14.46
CA LEU A 279 16.13 0.34 -13.81
C LEU A 279 17.57 0.20 -13.27
N PRO A 280 17.77 0.23 -11.95
CA PRO A 280 19.10 0.03 -11.38
C PRO A 280 19.66 -1.34 -11.76
N SER A 281 20.97 -1.41 -12.06
CA SER A 281 21.61 -2.65 -12.50
C SER A 281 21.58 -3.77 -11.44
N THR A 282 21.43 -3.40 -10.17
CA THR A 282 21.26 -4.30 -9.00
C THR A 282 19.78 -4.59 -8.68
N GLY A 283 18.83 -4.01 -9.43
CA GLY A 283 17.39 -4.13 -9.22
C GLY A 283 16.82 -3.01 -8.34
N GLY A 284 15.52 -2.77 -8.52
CA GLY A 284 14.69 -1.95 -7.64
C GLY A 284 14.06 -2.77 -6.51
N LEU A 285 13.32 -2.12 -5.62
CA LEU A 285 12.59 -2.79 -4.55
C LEU A 285 11.11 -2.88 -4.93
N ILE A 286 10.61 -4.11 -5.13
CA ILE A 286 9.18 -4.33 -5.46
C ILE A 286 8.32 -3.98 -4.24
N PHE A 287 7.19 -3.36 -4.50
CA PHE A 287 6.13 -3.22 -3.52
C PHE A 287 4.77 -3.64 -4.10
N PHE A 288 3.86 -3.98 -3.22
CA PHE A 288 2.46 -4.23 -3.50
C PHE A 288 1.64 -3.33 -2.59
N ASP A 289 0.71 -2.57 -3.18
CA ASP A 289 -0.35 -1.93 -2.45
C ASP A 289 -1.60 -2.77 -2.56
N ASN A 290 -2.34 -2.90 -1.47
CA ASN A 290 -3.34 -3.94 -1.36
C ASN A 290 -4.66 -3.39 -0.84
N LEU A 291 -5.77 -3.72 -1.50
CA LEU A 291 -7.09 -3.53 -0.94
C LEU A 291 -7.23 -4.43 0.29
N ALA A 292 -7.56 -3.83 1.42
CA ALA A 292 -7.81 -4.51 2.68
C ALA A 292 -9.02 -3.91 3.39
N ILE A 293 -9.71 -4.71 4.19
CA ILE A 293 -10.88 -4.28 4.96
C ILE A 293 -10.46 -4.10 6.41
N PRO A 294 -10.53 -2.90 7.00
CA PRO A 294 -10.25 -2.68 8.41
C PRO A 294 -11.12 -3.54 9.33
N LYS A 295 -10.59 -3.92 10.48
CA LYS A 295 -11.35 -4.70 11.48
C LYS A 295 -12.65 -4.03 11.90
N ASP A 296 -12.66 -2.72 11.98
CA ASP A 296 -13.78 -1.88 12.41
C ASP A 296 -14.66 -1.37 11.25
N ALA A 297 -14.43 -1.84 10.02
CA ALA A 297 -15.25 -1.52 8.86
C ALA A 297 -16.73 -1.88 9.12
N LYS A 298 -17.61 -0.93 8.86
CA LYS A 298 -19.06 -1.08 9.12
C LYS A 298 -19.81 -1.66 7.92
N ARG A 299 -19.21 -1.62 6.72
CA ARG A 299 -19.86 -2.04 5.48
C ARG A 299 -18.96 -3.01 4.69
N PRO A 300 -18.64 -4.19 5.28
CA PRO A 300 -17.75 -5.16 4.65
C PRO A 300 -18.33 -5.75 3.36
N ASN A 301 -19.66 -5.81 3.18
CA ASN A 301 -20.25 -6.27 1.92
C ASN A 301 -20.03 -5.26 0.79
N ASN A 302 -20.19 -3.95 1.06
CA ASN A 302 -19.89 -2.91 0.08
C ASN A 302 -18.40 -2.90 -0.27
N ALA A 303 -17.52 -3.15 0.71
CA ALA A 303 -16.08 -3.30 0.48
C ALA A 303 -15.78 -4.47 -0.47
N HIS A 304 -16.37 -5.64 -0.24
CA HIS A 304 -16.23 -6.79 -1.15
C HIS A 304 -16.79 -6.49 -2.54
N ALA A 305 -17.90 -5.76 -2.64
CA ALA A 305 -18.45 -5.37 -3.93
C ALA A 305 -17.48 -4.50 -4.72
N PHE A 306 -16.81 -3.53 -4.06
CA PHE A 306 -15.79 -2.70 -4.72
C PHE A 306 -14.56 -3.50 -5.11
N ILE A 307 -14.05 -4.37 -4.24
CA ILE A 307 -12.93 -5.26 -4.55
C ILE A 307 -13.26 -6.12 -5.76
N ASN A 308 -14.46 -6.73 -5.79
CA ASN A 308 -14.89 -7.56 -6.92
C ASN A 308 -15.09 -6.75 -8.21
N TYR A 309 -15.56 -5.51 -8.12
CA TYR A 309 -15.66 -4.58 -9.24
C TYR A 309 -14.29 -4.24 -9.81
N PHE A 310 -13.32 -3.89 -8.95
CA PHE A 310 -11.94 -3.63 -9.34
C PHE A 310 -11.30 -4.81 -10.07
N LEU A 311 -11.63 -6.04 -9.69
CA LEU A 311 -11.11 -7.26 -10.31
C LEU A 311 -11.72 -7.56 -11.70
N LYS A 312 -12.60 -6.73 -12.25
CA LYS A 312 -13.00 -6.81 -13.66
C LYS A 312 -11.82 -6.43 -14.54
N PRO A 313 -11.61 -7.14 -15.67
CA PRO A 313 -10.44 -6.92 -16.53
C PRO A 313 -10.32 -5.50 -17.08
N ASP A 314 -11.43 -4.90 -17.49
CA ASP A 314 -11.50 -3.54 -18.02
C ASP A 314 -11.24 -2.49 -16.93
N VAL A 315 -11.78 -2.68 -15.73
CA VAL A 315 -11.60 -1.78 -14.59
C VAL A 315 -10.14 -1.80 -14.09
N SER A 316 -9.54 -3.00 -13.95
CA SER A 316 -8.11 -3.13 -13.60
C SER A 316 -7.21 -2.52 -14.68
N ALA A 317 -7.52 -2.74 -15.97
CA ALA A 317 -6.74 -2.16 -17.06
C ALA A 317 -6.81 -0.63 -17.10
N ALA A 318 -7.96 -0.04 -16.73
CA ALA A 318 -8.10 1.42 -16.64
C ALA A 318 -7.09 2.02 -15.66
N LEU A 319 -6.87 1.38 -14.50
CA LEU A 319 -5.86 1.81 -13.53
C LEU A 319 -4.47 1.84 -14.18
N THR A 320 -4.06 0.72 -14.82
CA THR A 320 -2.76 0.64 -15.49
C THR A 320 -2.63 1.66 -16.63
N ASN A 321 -3.67 1.82 -17.44
CA ASN A 321 -3.67 2.70 -18.59
C ASN A 321 -3.58 4.21 -18.25
N GLU A 322 -4.08 4.58 -17.08
CA GLU A 322 -4.07 5.97 -16.63
C GLU A 322 -2.85 6.29 -15.75
N LEU A 323 -2.46 5.36 -14.87
CA LEU A 323 -1.46 5.63 -13.84
C LEU A 323 -0.09 5.03 -14.14
N GLY A 324 0.03 4.10 -15.11
CA GLY A 324 1.30 3.44 -15.39
C GLY A 324 1.78 2.53 -14.25
N TYR A 325 0.87 2.03 -13.43
CA TYR A 325 1.11 0.99 -12.42
C TYR A 325 0.62 -0.37 -12.93
N ALA A 326 1.37 -1.42 -12.71
CA ALA A 326 0.91 -2.76 -13.04
C ALA A 326 -0.13 -3.25 -12.02
N THR A 327 -1.19 -3.93 -12.49
CA THR A 327 -2.10 -4.66 -11.64
C THR A 327 -1.78 -6.15 -11.62
N ALA A 328 -2.24 -6.86 -10.59
CA ALA A 328 -2.09 -8.30 -10.50
C ALA A 328 -3.14 -9.07 -11.34
N ASN A 329 -4.04 -8.38 -12.01
CA ASN A 329 -5.10 -8.97 -12.82
C ASN A 329 -4.56 -9.37 -14.20
N LYS A 330 -4.22 -10.66 -14.38
CA LYS A 330 -3.69 -11.16 -15.68
C LYS A 330 -4.71 -11.04 -16.82
N ALA A 331 -6.01 -11.10 -16.51
CA ALA A 331 -7.05 -10.98 -17.53
C ALA A 331 -7.18 -9.53 -18.06
N SER A 332 -6.63 -8.54 -17.34
CA SER A 332 -6.65 -7.14 -17.76
C SER A 332 -5.66 -6.83 -18.89
N LEU A 333 -4.61 -7.64 -19.08
CA LEU A 333 -3.52 -7.35 -20.03
C LEU A 333 -4.01 -7.12 -21.47
N VAL A 334 -5.08 -7.79 -21.89
CA VAL A 334 -5.69 -7.60 -23.21
C VAL A 334 -6.32 -6.23 -23.42
N ASN A 335 -6.60 -5.51 -22.32
CA ASN A 335 -7.20 -4.17 -22.29
C ASN A 335 -6.16 -3.07 -21.97
N VAL A 336 -4.92 -3.45 -21.66
CA VAL A 336 -3.82 -2.50 -21.44
C VAL A 336 -3.32 -1.98 -22.80
N LYS A 337 -3.09 -0.66 -22.90
CA LYS A 337 -2.57 -0.03 -24.12
C LYS A 337 -1.23 -0.65 -24.50
N PRO A 338 -0.99 -0.92 -25.79
CA PRO A 338 0.22 -1.63 -26.24
C PRO A 338 1.54 -0.94 -25.85
N ASP A 339 1.59 0.38 -25.86
CA ASP A 339 2.75 1.18 -25.45
C ASP A 339 3.05 1.02 -23.96
N ILE A 340 2.03 0.91 -23.10
CA ILE A 340 2.18 0.66 -21.67
C ILE A 340 2.52 -0.81 -21.41
N ALA A 341 1.88 -1.73 -22.10
CA ALA A 341 2.15 -3.18 -21.94
C ALA A 341 3.59 -3.56 -22.32
N GLN A 342 4.24 -2.78 -23.19
CA GLN A 342 5.62 -2.96 -23.62
C GLN A 342 6.62 -2.08 -22.82
N ASP A 343 6.14 -1.19 -21.95
CA ASP A 343 7.01 -0.34 -21.14
C ASP A 343 7.62 -1.13 -19.98
N THR A 344 8.93 -1.34 -20.01
CA THR A 344 9.66 -2.05 -18.96
C THR A 344 9.69 -1.32 -17.62
N ALA A 345 9.32 -0.05 -17.58
CA ALA A 345 9.12 0.70 -16.36
C ALA A 345 7.76 0.40 -15.68
N VAL A 346 6.82 -0.21 -16.42
CA VAL A 346 5.53 -0.71 -15.90
C VAL A 346 5.59 -2.22 -15.72
N PHE A 347 6.03 -2.93 -16.76
CA PHE A 347 6.16 -4.38 -16.79
C PHE A 347 7.62 -4.78 -17.05
N PRO A 348 8.47 -4.80 -15.99
CA PRO A 348 9.87 -5.20 -16.12
C PRO A 348 10.01 -6.59 -16.75
N ASP A 349 10.99 -6.76 -17.63
CA ASP A 349 11.29 -8.06 -18.20
C ASP A 349 11.73 -9.08 -17.13
N PRO A 350 11.69 -10.39 -17.44
CA PRO A 350 12.01 -11.44 -16.47
C PRO A 350 13.42 -11.32 -15.87
N ALA A 351 14.41 -10.86 -16.63
CA ALA A 351 15.79 -10.72 -16.15
C ALA A 351 15.92 -9.58 -15.13
N ASN A 352 15.22 -8.48 -15.35
CA ASN A 352 15.15 -7.38 -14.39
C ASN A 352 14.31 -7.74 -13.16
N LEU A 353 13.18 -8.44 -13.34
CA LEU A 353 12.37 -8.93 -12.21
C LEU A 353 13.15 -9.86 -11.27
N GLN A 354 14.05 -10.70 -11.79
CA GLN A 354 14.89 -11.56 -10.94
C GLN A 354 15.83 -10.80 -10.02
N LYS A 355 16.32 -9.64 -10.45
CA LYS A 355 17.21 -8.77 -9.64
C LYS A 355 16.46 -7.97 -8.59
N MET A 356 15.14 -7.80 -8.74
CA MET A 356 14.35 -6.97 -7.85
C MET A 356 14.14 -7.63 -6.49
N VAL A 357 14.26 -6.83 -5.45
CA VAL A 357 14.08 -7.26 -4.06
C VAL A 357 12.60 -7.32 -3.73
N ALA A 358 12.15 -8.49 -3.25
CA ALA A 358 10.79 -8.66 -2.76
C ALA A 358 10.60 -7.96 -1.40
N PRO A 359 9.37 -7.44 -1.10
CA PRO A 359 9.10 -6.80 0.17
C PRO A 359 9.19 -7.79 1.34
N SER A 360 9.66 -7.32 2.48
CA SER A 360 9.64 -8.03 3.75
C SER A 360 9.25 -7.08 4.88
N SER A 361 8.79 -7.62 6.00
CA SER A 361 8.38 -6.82 7.15
C SER A 361 9.54 -6.47 8.06
N PHE A 362 9.42 -5.35 8.74
CA PHE A 362 10.33 -4.93 9.81
C PHE A 362 9.74 -5.26 11.19
N SER A 363 10.58 -5.60 12.15
CA SER A 363 10.24 -5.62 13.56
C SER A 363 9.89 -4.20 14.06
N ASN A 364 9.23 -4.10 15.22
CA ASN A 364 8.95 -2.79 15.82
C ASN A 364 10.23 -2.01 16.14
N GLU A 365 11.27 -2.71 16.64
CA GLU A 365 12.58 -2.14 16.92
C GLU A 365 13.25 -1.61 15.64
N ALA A 366 13.22 -2.41 14.57
CA ALA A 366 13.75 -1.97 13.28
C ALA A 366 13.02 -0.73 12.76
N ARG A 367 11.69 -0.68 12.82
CA ARG A 367 10.93 0.52 12.42
C ARG A 367 11.30 1.76 13.22
N GLN A 368 11.47 1.63 14.54
CA GLN A 368 11.94 2.75 15.37
C GLN A 368 13.36 3.20 14.96
N SER A 369 14.26 2.26 14.72
CA SER A 369 15.60 2.57 14.25
C SER A 369 15.60 3.27 12.88
N LEU A 370 14.81 2.77 11.92
CA LEU A 370 14.64 3.42 10.61
C LEU A 370 14.14 4.86 10.75
N SER A 371 13.12 5.08 11.60
CA SER A 371 12.57 6.41 11.86
C SER A 371 13.59 7.37 12.48
N GLN A 372 14.42 6.88 13.39
CA GLN A 372 15.50 7.68 14.00
C GLN A 372 16.56 8.05 12.96
N VAL A 373 17.04 7.07 12.18
CA VAL A 373 18.05 7.29 11.13
C VAL A 373 17.53 8.29 10.10
N PHE A 374 16.28 8.12 9.67
CA PHE A 374 15.67 9.02 8.69
C PHE A 374 15.50 10.44 9.23
N THR A 375 15.11 10.58 10.49
CA THR A 375 15.01 11.89 11.14
C THR A 375 16.34 12.62 11.19
N LEU A 376 17.42 11.92 11.54
CA LEU A 376 18.79 12.47 11.52
C LEU A 376 19.21 12.84 10.09
N PHE A 377 18.94 11.97 9.13
CA PHE A 377 19.20 12.24 7.71
C PHE A 377 18.48 13.52 7.25
N LYS A 378 17.18 13.68 7.53
CA LYS A 378 16.44 14.90 7.15
C LYS A 378 17.03 16.16 7.78
N LYS A 379 17.44 16.10 9.04
CA LYS A 379 18.05 17.23 9.76
C LYS A 379 19.44 17.59 9.24
N GLY A 380 20.15 16.67 8.62
CA GLY A 380 21.54 16.86 8.18
C GLY A 380 22.54 16.77 9.32
N SER A 381 22.22 15.99 10.33
CA SER A 381 23.03 15.77 11.54
C SER A 381 23.49 14.31 11.63
#